data_1d007ecbc6b4fcc62d44d8797ea0861e
#
_entry.id   1d007ecbc6b4fcc62d44d8797ea0861e
#
_cell.length_a   1.000
_cell.length_b   1.000
_cell.length_c   1.000
_cell.angle_alpha   90.00
_cell.angle_beta   90.00
_cell.angle_gamma   90.00
#
_symmetry.space_group_name_H-M   'P 1'
#
loop_
_entity.id
_entity.type
_entity.pdbx_description
1 polymer ?
#
loop_
_entity_poly.entity_id
_entity_poly.type
_entity_poly.pdbx_seq_one_letter_code
_entity_poly.pdbx_strand_id
1 'polypeptide(L)'
;KMQLIKTMDPEGIDVCFTGSFSKILGPGLRLGWMLVPESVYRKCELIKQSIDACSPSISQVIADKFIREGHIYTYVAQVREEYKKRGVAMIETLEACLPKYVTFEKPRGGFYAWLQLPEGCDATDVLKKAIENGVVFVTGKTFDPDGIRNDHMRVSFCNTDVETIRRGVPVIAEAIREVYGR
;
A
#
# COMPACT_ATOMS: atom_id res chain seq x y z
N LYS A 1 -19.84 -5.28 -1.33
CA LYS A 1 -19.28 -3.92 -1.42
C LYS A 1 -19.01 -3.48 0.01
N MET A 2 -17.76 -3.16 0.36
CA MET A 2 -17.46 -2.62 1.70
C MET A 2 -18.07 -1.23 1.82
N GLN A 3 -18.72 -0.96 2.94
CA GLN A 3 -19.29 0.34 3.27
C GLN A 3 -18.22 1.19 3.93
N LEU A 4 -18.09 2.45 3.53
CA LEU A 4 -17.14 3.38 4.15
C LEU A 4 -17.71 3.85 5.50
N ILE A 5 -16.87 3.96 6.52
CA ILE A 5 -17.27 4.46 7.84
C ILE A 5 -17.91 5.86 7.74
N LYS A 6 -17.39 6.73 6.86
CA LYS A 6 -17.97 8.06 6.62
C LYS A 6 -19.43 8.03 6.16
N THR A 7 -19.90 6.96 5.52
CA THR A 7 -21.32 6.83 5.13
C THR A 7 -22.23 6.52 6.32
N MET A 8 -21.66 6.22 7.49
CA MET A 8 -22.38 5.98 8.74
C MET A 8 -22.45 7.24 9.63
N ASP A 9 -21.91 8.35 9.15
CA ASP A 9 -21.88 9.67 9.80
C ASP A 9 -22.69 10.67 8.95
N PRO A 10 -24.04 10.60 8.98
CA PRO A 10 -24.89 11.43 8.13
C PRO A 10 -24.85 12.91 8.50
N GLU A 11 -24.57 13.24 9.76
CA GLU A 11 -24.45 14.60 10.26
C GLU A 11 -23.06 15.21 9.95
N GLY A 12 -22.08 14.37 9.65
CA GLY A 12 -20.73 14.81 9.25
C GLY A 12 -19.86 15.32 10.42
N ILE A 13 -20.20 14.96 11.65
CA ILE A 13 -19.59 15.51 12.88
C ILE A 13 -18.56 14.59 13.55
N ASP A 14 -18.61 13.27 13.27
CA ASP A 14 -17.82 12.28 14.01
C ASP A 14 -16.65 11.69 13.22
N VAL A 15 -16.76 11.61 11.89
CA VAL A 15 -15.79 10.89 11.07
C VAL A 15 -14.97 11.83 10.20
N CYS A 16 -13.66 11.82 10.39
CA CYS A 16 -12.69 12.40 9.44
C CYS A 16 -12.33 11.38 8.37
N PHE A 17 -12.58 11.71 7.11
CA PHE A 17 -12.24 10.86 5.98
C PHE A 17 -11.22 11.56 5.09
N THR A 18 -10.07 10.91 4.87
CA THR A 18 -8.99 11.44 4.04
C THR A 18 -8.72 10.55 2.85
N GLY A 19 -8.28 11.14 1.76
CA GLY A 19 -7.90 10.42 0.56
C GLY A 19 -6.68 11.03 -0.11
N SER A 20 -6.05 10.23 -0.97
CA SER A 20 -4.85 10.64 -1.71
C SER A 20 -5.02 10.30 -3.19
N PHE A 21 -4.62 11.24 -4.06
CA PHE A 21 -4.54 10.98 -5.49
C PHE A 21 -3.26 10.25 -5.89
N SER A 22 -2.30 10.10 -5.00
CA SER A 22 -1.01 9.45 -5.30
C SER A 22 -1.14 8.02 -5.82
N LYS A 23 -2.19 7.30 -5.42
CA LYS A 23 -2.45 5.92 -5.84
C LYS A 23 -3.48 5.79 -6.97
N ILE A 24 -4.11 6.89 -7.35
CA ILE A 24 -5.14 6.95 -8.38
C ILE A 24 -4.60 7.67 -9.62
N LEU A 25 -4.02 8.86 -9.46
CA LEU A 25 -3.50 9.69 -10.57
C LEU A 25 -1.98 9.68 -10.68
N GLY A 26 -1.29 9.23 -9.63
CA GLY A 26 0.17 9.18 -9.57
C GLY A 26 0.75 10.05 -8.45
N PRO A 27 1.89 9.64 -7.89
CA PRO A 27 2.49 10.27 -6.71
C PRO A 27 3.08 11.66 -7.00
N GLY A 28 3.36 11.99 -8.27
CA GLY A 28 3.97 13.26 -8.67
C GLY A 28 3.07 14.47 -8.49
N LEU A 29 1.74 14.31 -8.48
CA LEU A 29 0.82 15.44 -8.29
C LEU A 29 0.82 16.00 -6.88
N ARG A 30 1.24 15.24 -5.88
CA ARG A 30 1.27 15.63 -4.47
C ARG A 30 -0.05 16.19 -3.95
N LEU A 31 -1.17 15.57 -4.34
CA LEU A 31 -2.52 15.95 -3.92
C LEU A 31 -3.16 14.90 -3.02
N GLY A 32 -3.86 15.41 -2.04
CA GLY A 32 -4.79 14.68 -1.19
C GLY A 32 -6.03 15.52 -0.93
N TRP A 33 -7.00 14.94 -0.27
CA TRP A 33 -8.24 15.60 0.11
C TRP A 33 -8.74 15.07 1.46
N MET A 34 -9.60 15.83 2.09
CA MET A 34 -10.26 15.42 3.33
C MET A 34 -11.72 15.86 3.34
N LEU A 35 -12.56 15.01 3.94
CA LEU A 35 -13.93 15.31 4.34
C LEU A 35 -13.97 15.21 5.87
N VAL A 36 -14.07 16.34 6.53
CA VAL A 36 -13.93 16.45 7.98
C VAL A 36 -15.05 17.33 8.56
N PRO A 37 -15.36 17.19 9.85
CA PRO A 37 -16.25 18.11 10.55
C PRO A 37 -15.77 19.57 10.45
N GLU A 38 -16.72 20.52 10.49
CA GLU A 38 -16.43 21.97 10.37
C GLU A 38 -15.40 22.45 11.42
N SER A 39 -15.50 21.92 12.65
CA SER A 39 -14.57 22.28 13.73
C SER A 39 -13.12 21.84 13.44
N VAL A 40 -12.94 20.74 12.72
CA VAL A 40 -11.65 20.22 12.28
C VAL A 40 -11.16 20.98 11.04
N TYR A 41 -12.08 21.22 10.09
CA TYR A 41 -11.79 21.94 8.83
C TYR A 41 -11.11 23.28 9.08
N ARG A 42 -11.70 24.14 9.94
CA ARG A 42 -11.14 25.46 10.25
C ARG A 42 -9.73 25.41 10.83
N LYS A 43 -9.46 24.43 11.68
CA LYS A 43 -8.11 24.25 12.24
C LYS A 43 -7.13 23.76 11.18
N CYS A 44 -7.54 22.82 10.34
CA CYS A 44 -6.71 22.33 9.23
C CYS A 44 -6.38 23.43 8.22
N GLU A 45 -7.34 24.31 7.90
CA GLU A 45 -7.14 25.45 7.02
C GLU A 45 -6.04 26.39 7.56
N LEU A 46 -6.13 26.78 8.82
CA LEU A 46 -5.11 27.63 9.47
C LEU A 46 -3.72 26.97 9.48
N ILE A 47 -3.66 25.69 9.82
CA ILE A 47 -2.41 24.92 9.83
C ILE A 47 -1.84 24.83 8.41
N LYS A 48 -2.69 24.56 7.41
CA LYS A 48 -2.28 24.49 6.00
C LYS A 48 -1.63 25.78 5.51
N GLN A 49 -2.21 26.92 5.87
CA GLN A 49 -1.64 28.24 5.54
C GLN A 49 -0.24 28.42 6.11
N SER A 50 0.03 27.89 7.31
CA SER A 50 1.36 28.00 7.94
C SER A 50 2.38 26.99 7.42
N ILE A 51 1.94 25.85 6.88
CA ILE A 51 2.85 24.81 6.36
C ILE A 51 3.35 25.14 4.94
N ASP A 52 2.42 25.41 4.01
CA ASP A 52 2.74 25.55 2.58
C ASP A 52 1.81 26.52 1.84
N ALA A 53 1.00 27.31 2.55
CA ALA A 53 -0.04 28.19 2.04
C ALA A 53 -1.11 27.48 1.19
N CYS A 54 -0.71 26.73 0.16
CA CYS A 54 -1.62 25.91 -0.66
C CYS A 54 -0.85 24.79 -1.38
N SER A 55 -1.57 23.76 -1.79
CA SER A 55 -1.04 22.75 -2.72
C SER A 55 -0.81 23.36 -4.10
N PRO A 56 0.13 22.83 -4.93
CA PRO A 56 0.42 23.37 -6.26
C PRO A 56 -0.83 23.52 -7.12
N SER A 57 -1.14 24.74 -7.58
CA SER A 57 -2.37 25.03 -8.32
C SER A 57 -2.47 24.26 -9.64
N ILE A 58 -1.34 24.06 -10.34
CA ILE A 58 -1.32 23.28 -11.58
C ILE A 58 -1.75 21.82 -11.34
N SER A 59 -1.32 21.22 -10.24
CA SER A 59 -1.73 19.86 -9.87
C SER A 59 -3.24 19.78 -9.59
N GLN A 60 -3.79 20.81 -8.95
CA GLN A 60 -5.23 20.90 -8.67
C GLN A 60 -6.04 21.03 -9.96
N VAL A 61 -5.61 21.90 -10.88
CA VAL A 61 -6.28 22.07 -12.19
C VAL A 61 -6.23 20.78 -13.02
N ILE A 62 -5.10 20.09 -13.05
CA ILE A 62 -4.98 18.79 -13.74
C ILE A 62 -5.96 17.76 -13.14
N ALA A 63 -5.99 17.63 -11.82
CA ALA A 63 -6.87 16.69 -11.14
C ALA A 63 -8.35 17.04 -11.33
N ASP A 64 -8.71 18.33 -11.21
CA ASP A 64 -10.08 18.81 -11.42
C ASP A 64 -10.57 18.49 -12.84
N LYS A 65 -9.79 18.84 -13.86
CA LYS A 65 -10.12 18.56 -15.24
C LYS A 65 -10.28 17.06 -15.50
N PHE A 66 -9.33 16.24 -15.02
CA PHE A 66 -9.38 14.79 -15.18
C PHE A 66 -10.64 14.17 -14.55
N ILE A 67 -11.08 14.70 -13.41
CA ILE A 67 -12.29 14.24 -12.72
C ILE A 67 -13.55 14.73 -13.43
N ARG A 68 -13.65 16.01 -13.77
CA ARG A 68 -14.83 16.62 -14.39
C ARG A 68 -15.12 16.06 -15.79
N GLU A 69 -14.08 15.74 -16.55
CA GLU A 69 -14.22 15.11 -17.86
C GLU A 69 -14.49 13.59 -17.77
N GLY A 70 -14.55 13.03 -16.56
CA GLY A 70 -14.87 11.62 -16.34
C GLY A 70 -13.73 10.63 -16.61
N HIS A 71 -12.56 11.11 -17.00
CA HIS A 71 -11.40 10.26 -17.33
C HIS A 71 -10.97 9.36 -16.17
N ILE A 72 -11.18 9.80 -14.92
CA ILE A 72 -10.84 9.04 -13.72
C ILE A 72 -11.51 7.66 -13.70
N TYR A 73 -12.74 7.54 -14.16
CA TYR A 73 -13.49 6.27 -14.11
C TYR A 73 -12.89 5.23 -15.04
N THR A 74 -12.59 5.63 -16.28
CA THR A 74 -11.96 4.74 -17.27
C THR A 74 -10.55 4.35 -16.83
N TYR A 75 -9.77 5.32 -16.36
CA TYR A 75 -8.41 5.08 -15.89
C TYR A 75 -8.37 4.13 -14.70
N VAL A 76 -9.19 4.36 -13.68
CA VAL A 76 -9.26 3.48 -12.50
C VAL A 76 -9.70 2.07 -12.87
N ALA A 77 -10.62 1.92 -13.83
CA ALA A 77 -11.03 0.60 -14.31
C ALA A 77 -9.84 -0.16 -14.94
N GLN A 78 -9.07 0.50 -15.81
CA GLN A 78 -7.88 -0.09 -16.43
C GLN A 78 -6.80 -0.46 -15.40
N VAL A 79 -6.51 0.44 -14.49
CA VAL A 79 -5.50 0.23 -13.43
C VAL A 79 -5.90 -0.93 -12.50
N ARG A 80 -7.19 -1.06 -12.19
CA ARG A 80 -7.71 -2.17 -11.37
C ARG A 80 -7.50 -3.53 -12.02
N GLU A 81 -7.72 -3.64 -13.32
CA GLU A 81 -7.48 -4.90 -14.04
C GLU A 81 -5.99 -5.26 -14.04
N GLU A 82 -5.11 -4.28 -14.20
CA GLU A 82 -3.68 -4.50 -14.15
C GLU A 82 -3.21 -4.95 -12.75
N TYR A 83 -3.66 -4.27 -11.70
CA TYR A 83 -3.34 -4.66 -10.33
C TYR A 83 -3.92 -6.02 -9.96
N LYS A 84 -5.08 -6.38 -10.50
CA LYS A 84 -5.66 -7.70 -10.31
C LYS A 84 -4.77 -8.80 -10.87
N LYS A 85 -4.25 -8.64 -12.10
CA LYS A 85 -3.32 -9.60 -12.71
C LYS A 85 -2.07 -9.79 -11.84
N ARG A 86 -1.47 -8.70 -11.40
CA ARG A 86 -0.27 -8.72 -10.54
C ARG A 86 -0.55 -9.31 -9.17
N GLY A 87 -1.67 -8.96 -8.56
CA GLY A 87 -2.10 -9.51 -7.27
C GLY A 87 -2.37 -11.02 -7.33
N VAL A 88 -3.00 -11.51 -8.41
CA VAL A 88 -3.20 -12.95 -8.63
C VAL A 88 -1.84 -13.66 -8.77
N ALA A 89 -0.94 -13.13 -9.60
CA ALA A 89 0.38 -13.71 -9.76
C ALA A 89 1.18 -13.73 -8.45
N MET A 90 1.08 -12.67 -7.64
CA MET A 90 1.70 -12.61 -6.31
C MET A 90 1.16 -13.72 -5.40
N ILE A 91 -0.17 -13.84 -5.28
CA ILE A 91 -0.80 -14.84 -4.42
C ILE A 91 -0.42 -16.25 -4.86
N GLU A 92 -0.58 -16.58 -6.15
CA GLU A 92 -0.24 -17.90 -6.71
C GLU A 92 1.22 -18.27 -6.45
N THR A 93 2.13 -17.32 -6.66
CA THR A 93 3.57 -17.57 -6.47
C THR A 93 3.93 -17.72 -4.99
N LEU A 94 3.33 -16.91 -4.10
CA LEU A 94 3.51 -17.07 -2.65
C LEU A 94 3.01 -18.44 -2.18
N GLU A 95 1.83 -18.86 -2.62
CA GLU A 95 1.27 -20.18 -2.25
C GLU A 95 2.14 -21.36 -2.75
N ALA A 96 2.77 -21.21 -3.91
CA ALA A 96 3.63 -22.24 -4.48
C ALA A 96 5.02 -22.31 -3.83
N CYS A 97 5.57 -21.19 -3.38
CA CYS A 97 6.99 -21.10 -3.01
C CYS A 97 7.25 -20.97 -1.51
N LEU A 98 6.33 -20.38 -0.73
CA LEU A 98 6.58 -20.13 0.68
C LEU A 98 6.71 -21.42 1.50
N PRO A 99 7.63 -21.43 2.48
CA PRO A 99 7.67 -22.48 3.49
C PRO A 99 6.33 -22.55 4.27
N LYS A 100 5.90 -23.75 4.65
CA LYS A 100 4.62 -23.97 5.36
C LYS A 100 4.47 -23.24 6.69
N TYR A 101 5.57 -22.85 7.29
CA TYR A 101 5.61 -22.13 8.56
C TYR A 101 5.46 -20.60 8.38
N VAL A 102 5.46 -20.09 7.14
CA VAL A 102 5.19 -18.68 6.82
C VAL A 102 3.74 -18.54 6.41
N THR A 103 3.04 -17.60 6.99
CA THR A 103 1.63 -17.36 6.71
C THR A 103 1.40 -15.99 6.05
N PHE A 104 0.31 -15.86 5.33
CA PHE A 104 -0.18 -14.59 4.84
C PHE A 104 -1.69 -14.64 4.61
N GLU A 105 -2.34 -13.51 4.78
CA GLU A 105 -3.73 -13.36 4.34
C GLU A 105 -3.78 -12.97 2.87
N LYS A 106 -4.66 -13.63 2.10
CA LYS A 106 -4.88 -13.29 0.68
C LYS A 106 -5.46 -11.88 0.59
N PRO A 107 -4.75 -10.92 -0.02
CA PRO A 107 -5.28 -9.57 -0.13
C PRO A 107 -6.52 -9.56 -1.03
N ARG A 108 -7.60 -8.92 -0.56
CA ARG A 108 -8.82 -8.70 -1.34
C ARG A 108 -8.72 -7.48 -2.25
N GLY A 109 -7.60 -6.78 -2.22
CA GLY A 109 -7.30 -5.58 -2.99
C GLY A 109 -6.06 -4.89 -2.42
N GLY A 110 -5.81 -3.66 -2.85
CA GLY A 110 -4.64 -2.90 -2.43
C GLY A 110 -3.41 -3.19 -3.29
N PHE A 111 -2.22 -3.08 -2.70
CA PHE A 111 -0.93 -3.06 -3.40
C PHE A 111 0.10 -3.99 -2.80
N TYR A 112 -0.23 -4.66 -1.71
CA TYR A 112 0.72 -5.37 -0.87
C TYR A 112 0.19 -6.73 -0.42
N ALA A 113 1.10 -7.70 -0.32
CA ALA A 113 0.94 -8.90 0.48
C ALA A 113 1.65 -8.68 1.83
N TRP A 114 1.02 -9.13 2.91
CA TRP A 114 1.55 -9.06 4.26
C TRP A 114 1.85 -10.47 4.74
N LEU A 115 3.14 -10.77 4.88
CA LEU A 115 3.62 -12.10 5.25
C LEU A 115 4.03 -12.08 6.71
N GLN A 116 3.80 -13.19 7.41
CA GLN A 116 4.19 -13.40 8.80
C GLN A 116 5.13 -14.58 8.92
N LEU A 117 6.31 -14.33 9.45
CA LEU A 117 7.28 -15.33 9.89
C LEU A 117 6.85 -15.93 11.24
N PRO A 118 7.37 -17.09 11.64
CA PRO A 118 7.19 -17.62 12.99
C PRO A 118 7.68 -16.64 14.06
N GLU A 119 7.12 -16.79 15.25
CA GLU A 119 7.56 -16.02 16.42
C GLU A 119 9.06 -16.21 16.69
N GLY A 120 9.73 -15.12 17.01
CA GLY A 120 11.18 -15.10 17.26
C GLY A 120 12.04 -14.96 15.99
N CYS A 121 11.44 -14.90 14.79
CA CYS A 121 12.15 -14.61 13.56
C CYS A 121 12.24 -13.09 13.34
N ASP A 122 13.32 -12.64 12.71
CA ASP A 122 13.55 -11.23 12.33
C ASP A 122 13.56 -11.10 10.81
N ALA A 123 12.60 -10.34 10.26
CA ALA A 123 12.50 -10.09 8.83
C ALA A 123 13.70 -9.30 8.28
N THR A 124 14.49 -8.63 9.12
CA THR A 124 15.70 -7.94 8.69
C THR A 124 16.76 -8.91 8.19
N ASP A 125 16.89 -10.07 8.81
CA ASP A 125 17.88 -11.07 8.39
C ASP A 125 17.50 -11.70 7.04
N VAL A 126 16.19 -11.94 6.83
CA VAL A 126 15.68 -12.36 5.54
C VAL A 126 15.90 -11.27 4.48
N LEU A 127 15.67 -9.97 4.84
CA LEU A 127 15.88 -8.87 3.92
C LEU A 127 17.33 -8.78 3.44
N LYS A 128 18.30 -8.94 4.34
CA LYS A 128 19.74 -8.95 3.97
C LYS A 128 20.02 -10.00 2.90
N LYS A 129 19.52 -11.22 3.09
CA LYS A 129 19.68 -12.30 2.11
C LYS A 129 18.96 -12.05 0.80
N ALA A 130 17.74 -11.51 0.85
CA ALA A 130 16.99 -11.18 -0.34
C ALA A 130 17.68 -10.10 -1.19
N ILE A 131 18.29 -9.08 -0.53
CA ILE A 131 19.05 -8.02 -1.20
C ILE A 131 20.27 -8.58 -1.96
N GLU A 132 21.00 -9.54 -1.40
CA GLU A 132 22.12 -10.20 -2.08
C GLU A 132 21.70 -10.83 -3.41
N ASN A 133 20.41 -11.20 -3.54
CA ASN A 133 19.81 -11.80 -4.72
C ASN A 133 18.88 -10.84 -5.49
N GLY A 134 19.01 -9.53 -5.27
CA GLY A 134 18.36 -8.48 -6.04
C GLY A 134 16.88 -8.24 -5.71
N VAL A 135 16.39 -8.69 -4.55
CA VAL A 135 15.00 -8.49 -4.13
C VAL A 135 14.95 -7.70 -2.82
N VAL A 136 14.02 -6.72 -2.77
CA VAL A 136 13.78 -5.92 -1.56
C VAL A 136 12.30 -5.98 -1.16
N PHE A 137 12.05 -5.89 0.13
CA PHE A 137 10.73 -5.72 0.72
C PHE A 137 10.82 -4.83 1.97
N VAL A 138 9.71 -4.46 2.57
CA VAL A 138 9.71 -3.63 3.78
C VAL A 138 9.43 -4.52 4.98
N THR A 139 10.30 -4.44 6.01
CA THR A 139 10.15 -5.21 7.25
C THR A 139 9.01 -4.68 8.12
N GLY A 140 8.39 -5.54 8.91
CA GLY A 140 7.27 -5.23 9.79
C GLY A 140 7.59 -4.15 10.84
N LYS A 141 8.84 -4.11 11.31
CA LYS A 141 9.32 -3.11 12.25
C LYS A 141 9.02 -1.66 11.83
N THR A 142 9.02 -1.37 10.53
CA THR A 142 8.69 -0.04 9.98
C THR A 142 7.26 0.39 10.30
N PHE A 143 6.37 -0.55 10.59
CA PHE A 143 4.94 -0.35 10.84
C PHE A 143 4.55 -0.58 12.29
N ASP A 144 5.48 -1.05 13.12
CA ASP A 144 5.25 -1.24 14.53
C ASP A 144 5.52 0.06 15.30
N PRO A 145 4.53 0.63 16.02
CA PRO A 145 4.71 1.86 16.78
C PRO A 145 5.83 1.79 17.81
N ASP A 146 6.01 0.62 18.41
CA ASP A 146 7.01 0.37 19.45
C ASP A 146 8.36 -0.08 18.86
N GLY A 147 8.41 -0.41 17.56
CA GLY A 147 9.59 -0.85 16.86
C GLY A 147 10.16 -2.20 17.36
N ILE A 148 9.35 -3.00 18.04
CA ILE A 148 9.75 -4.27 18.69
C ILE A 148 9.47 -5.44 17.75
N ARG A 149 8.29 -5.48 17.11
CA ARG A 149 7.86 -6.60 16.27
C ARG A 149 8.47 -6.51 14.88
N ASN A 150 9.24 -7.52 14.52
CA ASN A 150 9.88 -7.59 13.20
C ASN A 150 9.69 -8.96 12.51
N ASP A 151 8.65 -9.69 12.90
CA ASP A 151 8.26 -10.98 12.34
C ASP A 151 7.39 -10.89 11.08
N HIS A 152 7.25 -9.69 10.51
CA HIS A 152 6.41 -9.45 9.33
C HIS A 152 7.19 -8.83 8.16
N MET A 153 6.66 -9.05 6.96
CA MET A 153 7.20 -8.50 5.70
C MET A 153 6.08 -7.96 4.83
N ARG A 154 6.25 -6.75 4.31
CA ARG A 154 5.35 -6.17 3.31
C ARG A 154 5.96 -6.28 1.92
N VAL A 155 5.36 -7.09 1.06
CA VAL A 155 5.78 -7.28 -0.33
C VAL A 155 4.83 -6.55 -1.25
N SER A 156 5.37 -5.71 -2.15
CA SER A 156 4.60 -4.90 -3.10
C SER A 156 4.45 -5.62 -4.44
N PHE A 157 3.25 -5.52 -5.05
CA PHE A 157 3.00 -5.99 -6.42
C PHE A 157 2.51 -4.88 -7.35
N CYS A 158 2.45 -3.62 -6.89
CA CYS A 158 1.85 -2.55 -7.69
C CYS A 158 2.77 -2.01 -8.80
N ASN A 159 4.08 -2.07 -8.64
CA ASN A 159 5.04 -1.48 -9.57
C ASN A 159 5.95 -2.51 -10.26
N THR A 160 5.53 -3.77 -10.26
CA THR A 160 6.31 -4.89 -10.78
C THR A 160 5.45 -5.69 -11.73
N ASP A 161 5.96 -6.07 -12.90
CA ASP A 161 5.25 -6.92 -13.85
C ASP A 161 5.13 -8.37 -13.33
N VAL A 162 4.24 -9.14 -13.95
CA VAL A 162 3.91 -10.51 -13.53
C VAL A 162 5.14 -11.43 -13.59
N GLU A 163 5.99 -11.27 -14.60
CA GLU A 163 7.19 -12.10 -14.79
C GLU A 163 8.20 -11.84 -13.68
N THR A 164 8.44 -10.57 -13.36
CA THR A 164 9.34 -10.17 -12.27
C THR A 164 8.80 -10.61 -10.91
N ILE A 165 7.48 -10.58 -10.68
CA ILE A 165 6.87 -11.15 -9.47
C ILE A 165 7.18 -12.65 -9.36
N ARG A 166 6.96 -13.41 -10.44
CA ARG A 166 7.21 -14.85 -10.47
C ARG A 166 8.67 -15.23 -10.27
N ARG A 167 9.60 -14.35 -10.63
CA ARG A 167 11.04 -14.55 -10.36
C ARG A 167 11.45 -14.10 -8.96
N GLY A 168 10.90 -13.00 -8.47
CA GLY A 168 11.33 -12.40 -7.21
C GLY A 168 10.77 -13.09 -5.96
N VAL A 169 9.54 -13.59 -6.00
CA VAL A 169 8.94 -14.27 -4.83
C VAL A 169 9.70 -15.54 -4.43
N PRO A 170 10.16 -16.42 -5.35
CA PRO A 170 11.02 -17.54 -5.00
C PRO A 170 12.31 -17.13 -4.29
N VAL A 171 12.90 -15.98 -4.63
CA VAL A 171 14.10 -15.45 -3.95
C VAL A 171 13.80 -15.12 -2.49
N ILE A 172 12.63 -14.53 -2.20
CA ILE A 172 12.20 -14.29 -0.81
C ILE A 172 12.04 -15.62 -0.07
N ALA A 173 11.40 -16.60 -0.70
CA ALA A 173 11.17 -17.90 -0.09
C ALA A 173 12.50 -18.65 0.20
N GLU A 174 13.47 -18.54 -0.68
CA GLU A 174 14.81 -19.11 -0.48
C GLU A 174 15.57 -18.39 0.63
N ALA A 175 15.54 -17.05 0.64
CA ALA A 175 16.14 -16.28 1.73
C ALA A 175 15.56 -16.66 3.11
N ILE A 176 14.25 -16.93 3.19
CA ILE A 176 13.62 -17.42 4.42
C ILE A 176 14.17 -18.81 4.81
N ARG A 177 14.33 -19.72 3.84
CA ARG A 177 14.88 -21.05 4.10
C ARG A 177 16.35 -21.01 4.54
N GLU A 178 17.15 -20.17 3.89
CA GLU A 178 18.57 -20.00 4.26
C GLU A 178 18.73 -19.49 5.69
N VAL A 179 17.88 -18.56 6.11
CA VAL A 179 17.97 -17.95 7.45
C VAL A 179 17.31 -18.81 8.52
N TYR A 180 16.16 -19.39 8.23
CA TYR A 180 15.30 -20.07 9.22
C TYR A 180 14.91 -21.50 8.82
N GLY A 181 15.50 -22.05 7.76
CA GLY A 181 15.23 -23.40 7.32
C GLY A 181 15.64 -24.41 8.39
N ARG A 182 14.64 -25.09 8.94
CA ARG A 182 14.77 -26.22 9.85
C ARG A 182 14.27 -27.49 9.18
#